data_a98dbe3580296ddac668c6651c0b5692
#
_entry.id   a98dbe3580296ddac668c6651c0b5692
#
_cell.length_a   1.000
_cell.length_b   1.000
_cell.length_c   1.000
_cell.angle_alpha   90.00
_cell.angle_beta   90.00
_cell.angle_gamma   90.00
#
_symmetry.space_group_name_H-M   'P 1'
#
loop_
_entity.id
_entity.type
_entity.pdbx_description
1 polymer ?
#
loop_
_entity_poly.entity_id
_entity_poly.type
_entity_poly.pdbx_seq_one_letter_code
_entity_poly.pdbx_strand_id
1 'polypeptide(L)'
;CASIDLETGFLLDEEIHRQILDQGSDSYPEIDTLYISDEIKQLVDSHLDRRDSDRIKINKLQEILYGEEFLNIQYSDVRSHTAVEAFQTREGNCLSVMNLYIAMARYAGVEASFQTVDVQPNWDRRGSLLVLSQHINATGKLAVNSYYVVDFTPEIALQQLTARTVSDLDARALYFNNLGAEALI
;
A
#
# COMPACT_ATOMS: atom_id res chain seq x y z
N CYS A 1 19.08 44.53 0.73
CA CYS A 1 18.39 43.24 0.70
C CYS A 1 18.00 43.00 -0.73
N ALA A 2 18.67 42.08 -1.42
CA ALA A 2 18.28 41.64 -2.74
C ALA A 2 17.12 40.61 -2.56
N SER A 3 15.93 40.93 -3.10
CA SER A 3 14.87 39.93 -3.23
C SER A 3 15.29 38.95 -4.33
N ILE A 4 15.48 37.72 -3.97
CA ILE A 4 15.63 36.63 -4.94
C ILE A 4 14.22 36.34 -5.44
N ASP A 5 13.92 36.78 -6.64
CA ASP A 5 12.70 36.41 -7.36
C ASP A 5 12.96 35.02 -7.92
N LEU A 6 12.50 34.01 -7.21
CA LEU A 6 12.46 32.64 -7.71
C LEU A 6 11.27 32.55 -8.67
N GLU A 7 11.50 32.79 -9.96
CA GLU A 7 10.58 32.32 -10.99
C GLU A 7 10.52 30.81 -10.91
N THR A 8 9.68 30.30 -10.03
CA THR A 8 9.32 28.89 -10.02
C THR A 8 8.39 28.69 -11.20
N GLY A 9 8.93 28.14 -12.29
CA GLY A 9 8.14 27.76 -13.47
C GLY A 9 7.22 26.57 -13.22
N PHE A 10 6.50 26.56 -12.07
CA PHE A 10 5.46 25.58 -11.82
C PHE A 10 4.27 25.86 -12.73
N LEU A 11 3.88 24.85 -13.48
CA LEU A 11 2.61 24.88 -14.19
C LEU A 11 1.47 25.12 -13.19
N LEU A 12 0.51 25.94 -13.54
CA LEU A 12 -0.71 26.09 -12.75
C LEU A 12 -1.42 24.74 -12.63
N ASP A 13 -2.04 24.46 -11.50
CA ASP A 13 -2.78 23.22 -11.27
C ASP A 13 -3.78 22.90 -12.40
N GLU A 14 -4.45 23.92 -12.95
CA GLU A 14 -5.34 23.82 -14.10
C GLU A 14 -4.63 23.34 -15.37
N GLU A 15 -3.40 23.77 -15.60
CA GLU A 15 -2.61 23.35 -16.76
C GLU A 15 -2.15 21.90 -16.60
N ILE A 16 -1.73 21.49 -15.39
CA ILE A 16 -1.39 20.10 -15.08
C ILE A 16 -2.62 19.20 -15.24
N HIS A 17 -3.77 19.60 -14.69
CA HIS A 17 -5.01 18.87 -14.83
C HIS A 17 -5.41 18.73 -16.30
N ARG A 18 -5.32 19.79 -17.11
CA ARG A 18 -5.62 19.74 -18.52
C ARG A 18 -4.69 18.79 -19.26
N GLN A 19 -3.38 18.82 -19.02
CA GLN A 19 -2.42 17.91 -19.64
C GLN A 19 -2.68 16.45 -19.28
N ILE A 20 -3.09 16.15 -18.03
CA ILE A 20 -3.47 14.82 -17.59
C ILE A 20 -4.77 14.37 -18.30
N LEU A 21 -5.78 15.23 -18.36
CA LEU A 21 -7.08 14.90 -18.98
C LEU A 21 -7.01 14.78 -20.49
N ASP A 22 -6.17 15.59 -21.17
CA ASP A 22 -6.00 15.55 -22.62
C ASP A 22 -5.28 14.26 -23.10
N GLN A 23 -4.59 13.55 -22.21
CA GLN A 23 -3.98 12.27 -22.57
C GLN A 23 -4.97 11.12 -22.71
N GLY A 24 -6.26 11.35 -22.40
CA GLY A 24 -7.34 10.39 -22.58
C GLY A 24 -7.27 9.18 -21.62
N SER A 25 -8.42 8.69 -21.21
CA SER A 25 -8.54 7.52 -20.33
C SER A 25 -7.95 6.23 -20.93
N ASP A 26 -7.84 6.16 -22.26
CA ASP A 26 -7.36 4.97 -22.98
C ASP A 26 -5.83 4.79 -22.92
N SER A 27 -5.10 5.77 -22.38
CA SER A 27 -3.63 5.74 -22.28
C SER A 27 -3.11 5.07 -21.01
N TYR A 28 -3.98 4.83 -20.02
CA TYR A 28 -3.59 4.24 -18.74
C TYR A 28 -4.19 2.86 -18.60
N PRO A 29 -3.37 1.83 -18.33
CA PRO A 29 -3.90 0.51 -18.05
C PRO A 29 -4.77 0.58 -16.79
N GLU A 30 -5.98 0.00 -16.87
CA GLU A 30 -6.82 -0.20 -15.71
C GLU A 30 -6.18 -1.29 -14.84
N ILE A 31 -5.37 -0.88 -13.85
CA ILE A 31 -4.72 -1.78 -12.92
C ILE A 31 -5.56 -1.89 -11.66
N ASP A 32 -6.07 -3.09 -11.38
CA ASP A 32 -6.66 -3.44 -10.09
C ASP A 32 -5.55 -3.93 -9.16
N THR A 33 -5.11 -3.05 -8.26
CA THR A 33 -4.04 -3.37 -7.30
C THR A 33 -4.46 -4.41 -6.25
N LEU A 34 -5.77 -4.64 -6.09
CA LEU A 34 -6.37 -5.57 -5.14
C LEU A 34 -6.91 -6.83 -5.80
N TYR A 35 -6.69 -7.02 -7.10
CA TYR A 35 -7.12 -8.25 -7.76
C TYR A 35 -6.48 -9.47 -7.08
N ILE A 36 -7.30 -10.51 -6.85
CA ILE A 36 -6.89 -11.75 -6.19
C ILE A 36 -7.02 -12.94 -7.15
N SER A 37 -5.90 -13.59 -7.42
CA SER A 37 -5.86 -14.78 -8.28
C SER A 37 -6.48 -16.01 -7.61
N ASP A 38 -6.76 -17.04 -8.38
CA ASP A 38 -7.32 -18.28 -7.84
C ASP A 38 -6.31 -19.00 -6.93
N GLU A 39 -5.00 -18.88 -7.17
CA GLU A 39 -3.96 -19.41 -6.30
C GLU A 39 -3.98 -18.75 -4.92
N ILE A 40 -4.17 -17.43 -4.87
CA ILE A 40 -4.28 -16.71 -3.61
C ILE A 40 -5.54 -17.14 -2.86
N LYS A 41 -6.69 -17.25 -3.57
CA LYS A 41 -7.93 -17.73 -2.97
C LYS A 41 -7.78 -19.14 -2.40
N GLN A 42 -7.16 -20.06 -3.14
CA GLN A 42 -6.89 -21.43 -2.69
C GLN A 42 -6.00 -21.45 -1.45
N LEU A 43 -4.97 -20.62 -1.40
CA LEU A 43 -4.10 -20.49 -0.22
C LEU A 43 -4.91 -20.05 0.99
N VAL A 44 -5.73 -19.00 0.86
CA VAL A 44 -6.59 -18.51 1.94
C VAL A 44 -7.58 -19.59 2.37
N ASP A 45 -8.30 -20.22 1.43
CA ASP A 45 -9.32 -21.25 1.71
C ASP A 45 -8.72 -22.50 2.36
N SER A 46 -7.47 -22.83 2.10
CA SER A 46 -6.79 -23.97 2.71
C SER A 46 -6.38 -23.75 4.18
N HIS A 47 -6.27 -22.49 4.61
CA HIS A 47 -5.79 -22.13 5.95
C HIS A 47 -6.85 -21.54 6.86
N LEU A 48 -7.89 -20.92 6.30
CA LEU A 48 -8.96 -20.28 7.05
C LEU A 48 -10.23 -21.14 7.03
N ASP A 49 -10.87 -21.33 8.19
CA ASP A 49 -12.23 -21.84 8.26
C ASP A 49 -13.21 -20.65 8.19
N ARG A 50 -14.30 -20.82 7.45
CA ARG A 50 -15.39 -19.82 7.38
C ARG A 50 -15.98 -19.49 8.76
N ARG A 51 -15.86 -20.41 9.72
CA ARG A 51 -16.33 -20.26 11.11
C ARG A 51 -15.35 -19.56 12.02
N ASP A 52 -14.11 -19.34 11.55
CA ASP A 52 -13.12 -18.61 12.33
C ASP A 52 -13.63 -17.20 12.64
N SER A 53 -13.41 -16.73 13.86
CA SER A 53 -13.65 -15.32 14.19
C SER A 53 -12.69 -14.42 13.43
N ASP A 54 -13.07 -13.15 13.22
CA ASP A 54 -12.23 -12.21 12.48
C ASP A 54 -10.82 -12.10 13.08
N ARG A 55 -10.69 -12.15 14.41
CA ARG A 55 -9.38 -12.18 15.09
C ARG A 55 -8.52 -13.37 14.68
N ILE A 56 -9.13 -14.56 14.59
CA ILE A 56 -8.42 -15.78 14.16
C ILE A 56 -8.02 -15.65 12.69
N LYS A 57 -8.92 -15.18 11.83
CA LYS A 57 -8.64 -14.95 10.41
C LYS A 57 -7.49 -13.95 10.21
N ILE A 58 -7.51 -12.83 10.94
CA ILE A 58 -6.44 -11.82 10.89
C ILE A 58 -5.09 -12.43 11.25
N ASN A 59 -5.01 -13.21 12.33
CA ASN A 59 -3.76 -13.87 12.74
C ASN A 59 -3.27 -14.86 11.68
N LYS A 60 -4.16 -15.69 11.14
CA LYS A 60 -3.82 -16.66 10.09
C LYS A 60 -3.38 -15.97 8.79
N LEU A 61 -3.99 -14.85 8.43
CA LEU A 61 -3.58 -14.07 7.27
C LEU A 61 -2.18 -13.46 7.45
N GLN A 62 -1.85 -13.00 8.65
CA GLN A 62 -0.49 -12.56 8.97
C GLN A 62 0.51 -13.72 8.94
N GLU A 63 0.11 -14.90 9.43
CA GLU A 63 0.92 -16.11 9.34
C GLU A 63 1.20 -16.51 7.89
N ILE A 64 0.19 -16.43 7.00
CA ILE A 64 0.37 -16.64 5.56
C ILE A 64 1.39 -15.66 4.97
N LEU A 65 1.35 -14.39 5.36
CA LEU A 65 2.27 -13.38 4.82
C LEU A 65 3.69 -13.54 5.33
N TYR A 66 3.86 -13.74 6.63
CA TYR A 66 5.15 -13.61 7.32
C TYR A 66 5.76 -14.94 7.76
N GLY A 67 4.97 -16.01 7.81
CA GLY A 67 5.44 -17.33 8.23
C GLY A 67 6.44 -17.92 7.24
N GLU A 68 7.54 -18.48 7.77
CA GLU A 68 8.61 -19.12 6.98
C GLU A 68 8.11 -20.30 6.14
N GLU A 69 7.06 -21.00 6.61
CA GLU A 69 6.44 -22.13 5.90
C GLU A 69 5.46 -21.70 4.80
N PHE A 70 5.16 -20.38 4.70
CA PHE A 70 4.20 -19.82 3.76
C PHE A 70 4.88 -18.88 2.77
N LEU A 71 4.37 -17.63 2.65
CA LEU A 71 4.90 -16.67 1.70
C LEU A 71 6.25 -16.11 2.15
N ASN A 72 6.44 -15.94 3.46
CA ASN A 72 7.65 -15.35 4.04
C ASN A 72 8.08 -14.08 3.27
N ILE A 73 7.14 -13.15 3.11
CA ILE A 73 7.34 -11.94 2.30
C ILE A 73 8.49 -11.12 2.87
N GLN A 74 9.44 -10.77 2.00
CA GLN A 74 10.59 -9.95 2.34
C GLN A 74 10.33 -8.49 1.99
N TYR A 75 10.87 -7.57 2.79
CA TYR A 75 10.81 -6.16 2.49
C TYR A 75 11.71 -5.81 1.30
N SER A 76 11.13 -5.13 0.31
CA SER A 76 11.85 -4.61 -0.85
C SER A 76 11.21 -3.28 -1.24
N ASP A 77 12.01 -2.23 -1.32
CA ASP A 77 11.58 -0.89 -1.75
C ASP A 77 11.95 -0.57 -3.21
N VAL A 78 12.43 -1.60 -3.93
CA VAL A 78 12.88 -1.45 -5.32
C VAL A 78 11.70 -1.22 -6.26
N ARG A 79 10.57 -1.90 -6.01
CA ARG A 79 9.39 -1.82 -6.86
C ARG A 79 8.11 -1.97 -6.06
N SER A 80 7.09 -1.19 -6.45
CA SER A 80 5.73 -1.35 -5.96
C SER A 80 4.99 -2.43 -6.75
N HIS A 81 4.28 -3.29 -6.03
CA HIS A 81 3.58 -4.45 -6.55
C HIS A 81 2.08 -4.38 -6.31
N THR A 82 1.29 -4.93 -7.24
CA THR A 82 -0.10 -5.32 -7.00
C THR A 82 -0.17 -6.52 -6.04
N ALA A 83 -1.36 -6.89 -5.58
CA ALA A 83 -1.54 -8.05 -4.72
C ALA A 83 -1.01 -9.35 -5.35
N VAL A 84 -1.28 -9.56 -6.65
CA VAL A 84 -0.79 -10.75 -7.36
C VAL A 84 0.73 -10.74 -7.53
N GLU A 85 1.31 -9.59 -7.89
CA GLU A 85 2.76 -9.47 -8.03
C GLU A 85 3.48 -9.71 -6.70
N ALA A 86 3.00 -9.10 -5.59
CA ALA A 86 3.56 -9.33 -4.26
C ALA A 86 3.48 -10.81 -3.83
N PHE A 87 2.37 -11.49 -4.17
CA PHE A 87 2.23 -12.92 -3.94
C PHE A 87 3.25 -13.75 -4.73
N GLN A 88 3.46 -13.40 -6.01
CA GLN A 88 4.36 -14.15 -6.91
C GLN A 88 5.83 -13.93 -6.59
N THR A 89 6.21 -12.67 -6.32
CA THR A 89 7.61 -12.30 -6.05
C THR A 89 8.02 -12.59 -4.60
N ARG A 90 7.06 -12.68 -3.67
CA ARG A 90 7.26 -12.80 -2.23
C ARG A 90 8.10 -11.66 -1.66
N GLU A 91 7.99 -10.50 -2.25
CA GLU A 91 8.65 -9.28 -1.81
C GLU A 91 7.78 -8.05 -2.09
N GLY A 92 8.07 -6.96 -1.42
CA GLY A 92 7.42 -5.68 -1.66
C GLY A 92 7.64 -4.66 -0.57
N ASN A 93 7.29 -3.42 -0.89
CA ASN A 93 7.20 -2.34 0.09
C ASN A 93 5.90 -2.44 0.91
N CYS A 94 5.72 -1.57 1.90
CA CYS A 94 4.54 -1.59 2.75
C CYS A 94 3.23 -1.53 1.93
N LEU A 95 3.14 -0.70 0.89
CA LEU A 95 1.94 -0.62 0.06
C LEU A 95 1.67 -1.95 -0.69
N SER A 96 2.70 -2.56 -1.26
CA SER A 96 2.60 -3.85 -1.97
C SER A 96 2.08 -4.97 -1.07
N VAL A 97 2.64 -5.08 0.13
CA VAL A 97 2.22 -6.09 1.11
C VAL A 97 0.81 -5.82 1.62
N MET A 98 0.44 -4.54 1.80
CA MET A 98 -0.92 -4.18 2.20
C MET A 98 -1.93 -4.40 1.07
N ASN A 99 -1.56 -4.25 -0.21
CA ASN A 99 -2.42 -4.66 -1.32
C ASN A 99 -2.79 -6.14 -1.20
N LEU A 100 -1.81 -7.01 -0.98
CA LEU A 100 -2.06 -8.44 -0.83
C LEU A 100 -2.85 -8.76 0.45
N TYR A 101 -2.46 -8.18 1.60
CA TYR A 101 -3.17 -8.41 2.85
C TYR A 101 -4.65 -8.02 2.76
N ILE A 102 -4.94 -6.80 2.30
CA ILE A 102 -6.32 -6.28 2.22
C ILE A 102 -7.15 -7.10 1.24
N ALA A 103 -6.57 -7.51 0.11
CA ALA A 103 -7.25 -8.37 -0.86
C ALA A 103 -7.62 -9.72 -0.24
N MET A 104 -6.70 -10.38 0.47
CA MET A 104 -6.96 -11.64 1.18
C MET A 104 -7.96 -11.47 2.32
N ALA A 105 -7.83 -10.40 3.13
CA ALA A 105 -8.72 -10.13 4.25
C ALA A 105 -10.17 -9.95 3.80
N ARG A 106 -10.39 -9.14 2.77
CA ARG A 106 -11.71 -8.93 2.19
C ARG A 106 -12.30 -10.20 1.58
N TYR A 107 -11.48 -11.01 0.91
CA TYR A 107 -11.90 -12.31 0.41
C TYR A 107 -12.34 -13.26 1.53
N ALA A 108 -11.61 -13.25 2.66
CA ALA A 108 -11.96 -14.01 3.86
C ALA A 108 -13.17 -13.46 4.64
N GLY A 109 -13.76 -12.33 4.19
CA GLY A 109 -14.88 -11.67 4.84
C GLY A 109 -14.49 -10.81 6.05
N VAL A 110 -13.23 -10.44 6.19
CA VAL A 110 -12.74 -9.51 7.22
C VAL A 110 -12.75 -8.09 6.67
N GLU A 111 -13.29 -7.13 7.44
CA GLU A 111 -13.22 -5.71 7.09
C GLU A 111 -11.77 -5.23 7.12
N ALA A 112 -11.29 -4.72 5.99
CA ALA A 112 -9.93 -4.21 5.85
C ALA A 112 -9.88 -2.97 4.95
N SER A 113 -9.14 -1.97 5.38
CA SER A 113 -8.93 -0.70 4.69
C SER A 113 -7.49 -0.26 4.82
N PHE A 114 -7.01 0.50 3.86
CA PHE A 114 -5.72 1.16 3.95
C PHE A 114 -5.75 2.28 4.99
N GLN A 115 -4.63 2.47 5.64
CA GLN A 115 -4.40 3.54 6.59
C GLN A 115 -3.02 4.15 6.37
N THR A 116 -2.97 5.44 6.06
CA THR A 116 -1.72 6.19 6.07
C THR A 116 -1.39 6.62 7.49
N VAL A 117 -0.11 6.60 7.82
CA VAL A 117 0.39 6.88 9.15
C VAL A 117 1.43 7.97 9.07
N ASP A 118 1.23 9.03 9.85
CA ASP A 118 2.24 10.05 10.02
C ASP A 118 3.36 9.50 10.89
N VAL A 119 4.53 9.41 10.32
CA VAL A 119 5.78 9.02 10.98
C VAL A 119 6.77 10.17 10.88
N GLN A 120 7.85 10.11 11.64
CA GLN A 120 8.91 11.08 11.43
C GLN A 120 9.40 11.01 9.98
N PRO A 121 9.52 12.17 9.28
CA PRO A 121 9.92 12.19 7.89
C PRO A 121 11.26 11.48 7.69
N ASN A 122 11.26 10.44 6.90
CA ASN A 122 12.49 9.78 6.46
C ASN A 122 12.79 10.20 5.04
N TRP A 123 13.87 10.97 4.89
CA TRP A 123 14.37 11.44 3.61
C TRP A 123 15.50 10.54 3.15
N ASP A 124 15.32 9.89 2.03
CA ASP A 124 16.35 9.11 1.38
C ASP A 124 16.80 9.78 0.07
N ARG A 125 18.10 9.71 -0.20
CA ARG A 125 18.65 10.23 -1.46
C ARG A 125 18.87 9.09 -2.44
N ARG A 126 18.14 9.12 -3.55
CA ARG A 126 18.28 8.16 -4.65
C ARG A 126 18.73 8.89 -5.90
N GLY A 127 20.01 8.75 -6.23
CA GLY A 127 20.61 9.49 -7.33
C GLY A 127 20.52 11.01 -7.13
N SER A 128 19.81 11.70 -8.02
CA SER A 128 19.54 13.13 -7.97
C SER A 128 18.26 13.49 -7.21
N LEU A 129 17.46 12.50 -6.80
CA LEU A 129 16.17 12.70 -6.15
C LEU A 129 16.28 12.64 -4.63
N LEU A 130 15.45 13.42 -3.95
CA LEU A 130 15.14 13.28 -2.53
C LEU A 130 13.76 12.61 -2.43
N VAL A 131 13.72 11.42 -1.85
CA VAL A 131 12.50 10.64 -1.66
C VAL A 131 12.03 10.80 -0.24
N LEU A 132 10.79 11.23 -0.06
CA LEU A 132 10.09 11.22 1.22
C LEU A 132 9.25 9.95 1.32
N SER A 133 9.63 9.06 2.21
CA SER A 133 8.87 7.84 2.45
C SER A 133 7.69 8.13 3.37
N GLN A 134 6.49 7.75 2.92
CA GLN A 134 5.27 7.72 3.72
C GLN A 134 5.00 6.28 4.16
N HIS A 135 4.39 6.12 5.34
CA HIS A 135 4.06 4.80 5.84
C HIS A 135 2.58 4.49 5.65
N ILE A 136 2.29 3.25 5.25
CA ILE A 136 0.95 2.73 5.06
C ILE A 136 0.83 1.36 5.71
N ASN A 137 -0.28 1.14 6.41
CA ASN A 137 -0.64 -0.15 7.00
C ASN A 137 -2.11 -0.49 6.69
N ALA A 138 -2.61 -1.59 7.23
CA ALA A 138 -4.01 -1.97 7.12
C ALA A 138 -4.72 -1.89 8.46
N THR A 139 -5.99 -1.46 8.43
CA THR A 139 -6.87 -1.41 9.59
C THR A 139 -8.25 -1.93 9.23
N GLY A 140 -9.01 -2.32 10.24
CA GLY A 140 -10.41 -2.69 10.09
C GLY A 140 -11.09 -2.83 11.44
N LYS A 141 -12.42 -2.95 11.42
CA LYS A 141 -13.23 -3.04 12.62
C LYS A 141 -13.36 -4.49 13.06
N LEU A 142 -13.14 -4.76 14.34
CA LEU A 142 -13.37 -6.06 14.97
C LEU A 142 -14.71 -6.12 15.73
N ALA A 143 -15.07 -5.03 16.39
CA ALA A 143 -16.29 -4.91 17.20
C ALA A 143 -16.65 -3.43 17.38
N VAL A 144 -17.72 -3.15 18.11
CA VAL A 144 -18.05 -1.77 18.49
C VAL A 144 -16.86 -1.16 19.25
N ASN A 145 -16.29 -0.08 18.71
CA ASN A 145 -15.13 0.62 19.27
C ASN A 145 -13.84 -0.22 19.38
N SER A 146 -13.72 -1.30 18.60
CA SER A 146 -12.50 -2.11 18.55
C SER A 146 -12.03 -2.22 17.11
N TYR A 147 -10.80 -1.79 16.87
CA TYR A 147 -10.12 -1.85 15.58
C TYR A 147 -8.85 -2.67 15.69
N TYR A 148 -8.40 -3.22 14.58
CA TYR A 148 -7.11 -3.87 14.47
C TYR A 148 -6.22 -3.10 13.51
N VAL A 149 -4.93 -3.28 13.64
CA VAL A 149 -3.93 -2.77 12.71
C VAL A 149 -3.00 -3.92 12.34
N VAL A 150 -2.70 -4.05 11.06
CA VAL A 150 -1.66 -4.93 10.54
C VAL A 150 -0.62 -4.09 9.84
N ASP A 151 0.60 -4.19 10.31
CA ASP A 151 1.73 -3.40 9.85
C ASP A 151 2.87 -4.33 9.44
N PHE A 152 3.52 -4.02 8.32
CA PHE A 152 4.65 -4.80 7.82
C PHE A 152 5.97 -4.42 8.51
N THR A 153 6.05 -3.21 9.04
CA THR A 153 7.23 -2.67 9.73
C THR A 153 6.86 -2.21 11.14
N PRO A 154 6.72 -3.15 12.10
CA PRO A 154 6.23 -2.84 13.43
C PRO A 154 7.09 -1.83 14.19
N GLU A 155 8.38 -1.68 13.86
CA GLU A 155 9.26 -0.67 14.45
C GLU A 155 8.80 0.75 14.09
N ILE A 156 8.23 0.94 12.90
CA ILE A 156 7.64 2.22 12.47
C ILE A 156 6.29 2.42 13.15
N ALA A 157 5.53 1.36 13.36
CA ALA A 157 4.23 1.43 14.03
C ALA A 157 4.32 2.05 15.44
N LEU A 158 5.45 1.89 16.14
CA LEU A 158 5.69 2.49 17.45
C LEU A 158 5.93 4.01 17.41
N GLN A 159 6.18 4.57 16.23
CA GLN A 159 6.43 6.01 16.02
C GLN A 159 5.21 6.75 15.47
N GLN A 160 4.05 6.10 15.39
CA GLN A 160 2.84 6.68 14.83
C GLN A 160 2.40 7.92 15.60
N LEU A 161 2.35 9.05 14.89
CA LEU A 161 1.83 10.31 15.44
C LEU A 161 0.32 10.41 15.22
N THR A 162 -0.10 10.24 13.97
CA THR A 162 -1.52 10.20 13.58
C THR A 162 -1.73 9.15 12.50
N ALA A 163 -2.95 8.64 12.42
CA ALA A 163 -3.32 7.65 11.41
C ALA A 163 -4.65 8.05 10.75
N ARG A 164 -4.74 7.90 9.44
CA ARG A 164 -5.93 8.22 8.66
C ARG A 164 -6.25 7.09 7.69
N THR A 165 -7.47 6.56 7.78
CA THR A 165 -7.98 5.62 6.78
C THR A 165 -8.11 6.33 5.43
N VAL A 166 -7.66 5.69 4.36
CA VAL A 166 -7.72 6.19 2.99
C VAL A 166 -8.51 5.23 2.11
N SER A 167 -9.07 5.76 1.04
CA SER A 167 -9.84 4.96 0.09
C SER A 167 -8.94 4.08 -0.79
N ASP A 168 -9.52 3.06 -1.43
CA ASP A 168 -8.80 2.25 -2.41
C ASP A 168 -8.31 3.08 -3.60
N LEU A 169 -9.04 4.14 -3.94
CA LEU A 169 -8.62 5.08 -4.99
C LEU A 169 -7.36 5.86 -4.57
N ASP A 170 -7.32 6.33 -3.33
CA ASP A 170 -6.13 7.01 -2.79
C ASP A 170 -4.92 6.06 -2.76
N ALA A 171 -5.12 4.82 -2.29
CA ALA A 171 -4.07 3.81 -2.26
C ALA A 171 -3.56 3.47 -3.68
N ARG A 172 -4.46 3.38 -4.66
CA ARG A 172 -4.10 3.21 -6.07
C ARG A 172 -3.34 4.41 -6.63
N ALA A 173 -3.71 5.63 -6.24
CA ALA A 173 -2.96 6.84 -6.60
C ALA A 173 -1.54 6.81 -6.02
N LEU A 174 -1.36 6.36 -4.77
CA LEU A 174 -0.04 6.15 -4.16
C LEU A 174 0.77 5.09 -4.92
N TYR A 175 0.13 4.01 -5.38
CA TYR A 175 0.78 3.00 -6.20
C TYR A 175 1.34 3.59 -7.50
N PHE A 176 0.55 4.36 -8.26
CA PHE A 176 1.03 5.02 -9.47
C PHE A 176 2.08 6.09 -9.21
N ASN A 177 1.95 6.82 -8.09
CA ASN A 177 2.98 7.77 -7.66
C ASN A 177 4.33 7.06 -7.42
N ASN A 178 4.31 5.89 -6.78
CA ASN A 178 5.51 5.10 -6.57
C ASN A 178 6.10 4.63 -7.89
N LEU A 179 5.29 4.08 -8.82
CA LEU A 179 5.77 3.68 -10.14
C LEU A 179 6.40 4.86 -10.91
N GLY A 180 5.82 6.05 -10.80
CA GLY A 180 6.39 7.27 -11.37
C GLY A 180 7.75 7.63 -10.75
N ALA A 181 7.88 7.56 -9.44
CA ALA A 181 9.13 7.80 -8.73
C ALA A 181 10.19 6.74 -9.09
N GLU A 182 9.81 5.46 -9.13
CA GLU A 182 10.68 4.34 -9.54
C GLU A 182 11.22 4.51 -10.97
N ALA A 183 10.41 5.06 -11.88
CA ALA A 183 10.83 5.32 -13.27
C ALA A 183 11.81 6.49 -13.40
N LEU A 184 11.96 7.34 -12.37
CA LEU A 184 12.87 8.49 -12.35
C LEU A 184 14.23 8.16 -11.70
N ILE A 185 14.36 7.03 -11.03
CA ILE A 185 15.58 6.56 -10.34
C ILE A 185 16.41 5.67 -11.27
#